data_9be41c4e15e8d11f432ce014510ca2d7
#
_entry.id   9be41c4e15e8d11f432ce014510ca2d7
#
_cell.length_a   1.000
_cell.length_b   1.000
_cell.length_c   1.000
_cell.angle_alpha   90.00
_cell.angle_beta   90.00
_cell.angle_gamma   90.00
#
_symmetry.space_group_name_H-M   'P 1'
#
loop_
_entity.id
_entity.type
_entity.pdbx_description
1 polymer ?
#
loop_
_entity_poly.entity_id
_entity_poly.type
_entity_poly.pdbx_seq_one_letter_code
_entity_poly.pdbx_strand_id
1 'polypeptide(L)'
;MKDIFPTFSNKLYRADIIDIDGNYLAKTVKSIDIGIKTSDIIDKKKLLLSLNIIFPNKDFKKIKKQIDTKKFFWLEKKVSEENYEKLMKLGDKSIKPEEKVLRIYPQKNLFSHIIGQIDDDNNGISGLEKSFNESLRNSKKPIKLTVNRDIQFLVRKELIKYQEIFRSKGAAALLMDMNSGNIISIVSLPDFNPNKRQNITDVNFINRVTKGVYELGSVFKSFTFASALNEKLIEPETLFLNLPKSIQCDKFEIGEYSDDIPSNLTAEQILIRSGNVGSVKIAQKIGPDNLKLFLEKIGILNKIKFDIEEVGSPQAIDWYQGCKLETVSYGQGITTTILQLAKGYAIISNGGYDINPTLLNKNVKKGKRIINKEVSDKVVKVLRKIVNTEDGTAKLANVKSYQIAGKTGTANQPAKGGYSRAKINTFASIFPSSSPRYVFIVMLDSPKTSSSYIYNYRHKEGTQTGTPYNTAGWTSVEVAGKIIDKIGPILATKYLEVK
;
A
#
# COMPACT_ATOMS: atom_id res chain seq x y z
N MET A 1 -32.48 -30.70 -24.16
CA MET A 1 -31.19 -30.59 -24.83
C MET A 1 -30.12 -30.87 -23.77
N LYS A 2 -29.44 -32.00 -23.89
CA LYS A 2 -28.34 -32.35 -22.98
C LYS A 2 -27.17 -31.42 -23.30
N ASP A 3 -26.59 -30.82 -22.26
CA ASP A 3 -25.39 -29.97 -22.34
C ASP A 3 -24.29 -30.66 -23.15
N ILE A 4 -23.99 -30.10 -24.33
CA ILE A 4 -22.93 -30.56 -25.24
C ILE A 4 -21.54 -30.08 -24.78
N PHE A 5 -21.41 -29.64 -23.55
CA PHE A 5 -20.12 -29.22 -23.04
C PHE A 5 -19.39 -30.36 -22.34
N PRO A 6 -18.16 -30.68 -22.77
CA PRO A 6 -17.35 -31.64 -22.04
C PRO A 6 -17.19 -31.21 -20.58
N THR A 7 -17.28 -32.15 -19.67
CA THR A 7 -17.05 -31.93 -18.25
C THR A 7 -15.63 -31.43 -18.04
N PHE A 8 -15.49 -30.16 -17.60
CA PHE A 8 -14.21 -29.59 -17.23
C PHE A 8 -13.48 -30.48 -16.23
N SER A 9 -12.21 -30.74 -16.46
CA SER A 9 -11.33 -31.22 -15.41
C SER A 9 -11.29 -30.15 -14.31
N ASN A 10 -11.76 -30.49 -13.13
CA ASN A 10 -11.78 -29.60 -11.95
C ASN A 10 -10.38 -29.03 -11.56
N LYS A 11 -9.31 -29.53 -12.18
CA LYS A 11 -7.92 -29.16 -11.92
C LYS A 11 -7.50 -27.76 -12.41
N LEU A 12 -8.27 -27.14 -13.31
CA LEU A 12 -7.90 -25.85 -13.90
C LEU A 12 -8.65 -24.65 -13.31
N TYR A 13 -9.71 -24.89 -12.52
CA TYR A 13 -10.48 -23.80 -11.91
C TYR A 13 -9.74 -23.19 -10.73
N ARG A 14 -9.73 -21.85 -10.67
CA ARG A 14 -9.29 -21.07 -9.49
C ARG A 14 -10.45 -20.27 -8.96
N ALA A 15 -10.66 -20.29 -7.64
CA ALA A 15 -11.69 -19.50 -6.99
C ALA A 15 -11.52 -18.00 -7.28
N ASP A 16 -12.64 -17.31 -7.38
CA ASP A 16 -12.64 -15.86 -7.59
C ASP A 16 -12.11 -15.11 -6.35
N ILE A 17 -11.56 -13.92 -6.58
CA ILE A 17 -11.20 -13.00 -5.51
C ILE A 17 -12.08 -11.76 -5.67
N ILE A 18 -12.77 -11.38 -4.59
CA ILE A 18 -13.70 -10.25 -4.57
C ILE A 18 -13.34 -9.25 -3.46
N ASP A 19 -13.74 -8.00 -3.62
CA ASP A 19 -13.61 -6.97 -2.59
C ASP A 19 -14.72 -7.08 -1.53
N ILE A 20 -14.76 -6.14 -0.59
CA ILE A 20 -15.76 -6.11 0.49
C ILE A 20 -17.20 -5.98 -0.02
N ASP A 21 -17.41 -5.34 -1.17
CA ASP A 21 -18.71 -5.09 -1.80
C ASP A 21 -19.09 -6.18 -2.83
N GLY A 22 -18.21 -7.19 -3.05
CA GLY A 22 -18.43 -8.30 -4.01
C GLY A 22 -17.96 -8.01 -5.44
N ASN A 23 -17.23 -6.93 -5.67
CA ASN A 23 -16.65 -6.64 -6.97
C ASN A 23 -15.50 -7.60 -7.29
N TYR A 24 -15.48 -8.17 -8.49
CA TYR A 24 -14.42 -9.07 -8.91
C TYR A 24 -13.07 -8.35 -9.05
N LEU A 25 -12.08 -8.86 -8.35
CA LEU A 25 -10.67 -8.45 -8.45
C LEU A 25 -9.87 -9.43 -9.30
N ALA A 26 -10.17 -10.72 -9.17
CA ALA A 26 -9.71 -11.78 -10.06
C ALA A 26 -10.84 -12.77 -10.30
N LYS A 27 -11.05 -13.13 -11.55
CA LYS A 27 -12.14 -14.04 -11.96
C LYS A 27 -11.62 -15.09 -12.93
N THR A 28 -12.11 -16.33 -12.75
CA THR A 28 -11.86 -17.41 -13.67
C THR A 28 -13.01 -17.51 -14.64
N VAL A 29 -12.73 -17.43 -15.94
CA VAL A 29 -13.72 -17.51 -17.01
C VAL A 29 -13.37 -18.62 -17.99
N LYS A 30 -14.37 -19.24 -18.56
CA LYS A 30 -14.22 -20.19 -19.66
C LYS A 30 -13.85 -19.43 -20.93
N SER A 31 -13.00 -20.02 -21.73
CA SER A 31 -12.58 -19.50 -23.03
C SER A 31 -12.45 -20.64 -24.00
N ILE A 32 -12.68 -20.38 -25.26
CA ILE A 32 -12.52 -21.36 -26.33
C ILE A 32 -11.51 -20.79 -27.32
N ASP A 33 -10.46 -21.57 -27.58
CA ASP A 33 -9.53 -21.36 -28.70
C ASP A 33 -9.98 -22.22 -29.87
N ILE A 34 -9.90 -21.71 -31.09
CA ILE A 34 -10.25 -22.43 -32.30
C ILE A 34 -9.00 -22.75 -33.10
N GLY A 35 -8.75 -24.03 -33.27
CA GLY A 35 -7.74 -24.55 -34.19
C GLY A 35 -8.34 -25.05 -35.49
N ILE A 36 -7.55 -25.07 -36.55
CA ILE A 36 -7.89 -25.73 -37.85
C ILE A 36 -6.93 -26.88 -38.07
N LYS A 37 -7.49 -28.08 -38.18
CA LYS A 37 -6.76 -29.29 -38.63
C LYS A 37 -6.98 -29.46 -40.11
N THR A 38 -5.97 -29.16 -40.91
CA THR A 38 -6.11 -29.00 -42.37
C THR A 38 -6.46 -30.28 -43.11
N SER A 39 -6.06 -31.46 -42.56
CA SER A 39 -6.44 -32.77 -43.11
C SER A 39 -7.95 -33.07 -43.09
N ASP A 40 -8.68 -32.38 -42.21
CA ASP A 40 -10.10 -32.67 -41.95
C ASP A 40 -11.02 -31.63 -42.65
N ILE A 41 -10.45 -30.73 -43.49
CA ILE A 41 -11.23 -29.75 -44.27
C ILE A 41 -12.04 -30.45 -45.35
N ILE A 42 -13.34 -30.23 -45.35
CA ILE A 42 -14.26 -30.82 -46.32
C ILE A 42 -14.27 -30.00 -47.61
N ASP A 43 -14.48 -28.70 -47.52
CA ASP A 43 -14.49 -27.77 -48.65
C ASP A 43 -13.70 -26.52 -48.28
N LYS A 44 -12.51 -26.40 -48.87
CA LYS A 44 -11.56 -25.28 -48.59
C LYS A 44 -12.12 -23.93 -49.01
N LYS A 45 -12.83 -23.85 -50.17
CA LYS A 45 -13.39 -22.57 -50.64
C LYS A 45 -14.50 -22.10 -49.72
N LYS A 46 -15.43 -22.99 -49.38
CA LYS A 46 -16.55 -22.74 -48.50
C LYS A 46 -16.06 -22.32 -47.10
N LEU A 47 -15.09 -23.04 -46.55
CA LEU A 47 -14.50 -22.71 -45.24
C LEU A 47 -13.87 -21.32 -45.24
N LEU A 48 -13.04 -20.98 -46.24
CA LEU A 48 -12.42 -19.66 -46.34
C LEU A 48 -13.44 -18.51 -46.44
N LEU A 49 -14.50 -18.69 -47.22
CA LEU A 49 -15.59 -17.71 -47.35
C LEU A 49 -16.30 -17.52 -46.01
N SER A 50 -16.67 -18.62 -45.35
CA SER A 50 -17.35 -18.59 -44.06
C SER A 50 -16.50 -17.94 -42.96
N LEU A 51 -15.20 -18.27 -42.91
CA LEU A 51 -14.28 -17.65 -41.97
C LEU A 51 -14.11 -16.16 -42.23
N ASN A 52 -14.14 -15.70 -43.48
CA ASN A 52 -14.06 -14.28 -43.82
C ASN A 52 -15.29 -13.51 -43.35
N ILE A 53 -16.46 -14.14 -43.39
CA ILE A 53 -17.70 -13.52 -42.87
C ILE A 53 -17.65 -13.42 -41.34
N ILE A 54 -17.14 -14.46 -40.66
CA ILE A 54 -17.09 -14.52 -39.18
C ILE A 54 -15.99 -13.58 -38.63
N PHE A 55 -14.84 -13.48 -39.33
CA PHE A 55 -13.67 -12.75 -38.92
C PHE A 55 -13.16 -11.77 -39.98
N PRO A 56 -13.91 -10.76 -40.36
CA PRO A 56 -13.58 -9.90 -41.52
C PRO A 56 -12.24 -9.16 -41.40
N ASN A 57 -11.75 -8.98 -40.18
CA ASN A 57 -10.51 -8.24 -39.90
C ASN A 57 -9.23 -9.11 -39.92
N LYS A 58 -9.33 -10.42 -40.31
CA LYS A 58 -8.17 -11.30 -40.38
C LYS A 58 -7.47 -11.26 -41.72
N ASP A 59 -6.15 -11.53 -41.70
CA ASP A 59 -5.37 -11.69 -42.93
C ASP A 59 -5.66 -13.05 -43.59
N PHE A 60 -6.57 -13.04 -44.55
CA PHE A 60 -6.98 -14.26 -45.29
C PHE A 60 -5.91 -14.78 -46.24
N LYS A 61 -4.95 -13.97 -46.69
CA LYS A 61 -3.78 -14.45 -47.45
C LYS A 61 -2.94 -15.36 -46.58
N LYS A 62 -2.72 -14.93 -45.32
CA LYS A 62 -2.00 -15.73 -44.33
C LYS A 62 -2.75 -17.02 -43.97
N ILE A 63 -4.05 -16.95 -43.71
CA ILE A 63 -4.87 -18.14 -43.40
C ILE A 63 -4.83 -19.14 -44.55
N LYS A 64 -5.02 -18.70 -45.79
CA LYS A 64 -4.91 -19.53 -46.97
C LYS A 64 -3.54 -20.22 -47.04
N LYS A 65 -2.45 -19.49 -46.86
CA LYS A 65 -1.09 -20.06 -46.83
C LYS A 65 -0.93 -21.09 -45.71
N GLN A 66 -1.50 -20.84 -44.52
CA GLN A 66 -1.45 -21.78 -43.39
C GLN A 66 -2.22 -23.06 -43.67
N ILE A 67 -3.41 -22.99 -44.33
CA ILE A 67 -4.17 -24.15 -44.77
C ILE A 67 -3.35 -25.00 -45.77
N ASP A 68 -2.58 -24.35 -46.64
CA ASP A 68 -1.80 -25.07 -47.67
C ASP A 68 -0.50 -25.69 -47.16
N THR A 69 0.07 -25.14 -46.07
CA THR A 69 1.43 -25.50 -45.63
C THR A 69 1.51 -26.16 -44.25
N LYS A 70 0.47 -26.08 -43.44
CA LYS A 70 0.48 -26.60 -42.06
C LYS A 70 -0.53 -27.73 -41.89
N LYS A 71 -0.20 -28.71 -41.06
CA LYS A 71 -1.13 -29.75 -40.63
C LYS A 71 -2.17 -29.26 -39.62
N PHE A 72 -1.77 -28.30 -38.81
CA PHE A 72 -2.62 -27.65 -37.79
C PHE A 72 -2.15 -26.22 -37.54
N PHE A 73 -3.10 -25.31 -37.26
CA PHE A 73 -2.79 -23.97 -36.79
C PHE A 73 -3.94 -23.38 -35.96
N TRP A 74 -3.61 -22.48 -35.04
CA TRP A 74 -4.61 -21.73 -34.30
C TRP A 74 -5.18 -20.61 -35.17
N LEU A 75 -6.51 -20.67 -35.41
CA LEU A 75 -7.24 -19.65 -36.16
C LEU A 75 -7.50 -18.41 -35.27
N GLU A 76 -8.06 -18.63 -34.10
CA GLU A 76 -8.41 -17.58 -33.15
C GLU A 76 -8.30 -18.10 -31.74
N LYS A 77 -7.80 -17.24 -30.84
CA LYS A 77 -7.77 -17.50 -29.38
C LYS A 77 -8.83 -16.65 -28.70
N LYS A 78 -9.44 -17.15 -27.63
CA LYS A 78 -10.46 -16.46 -26.83
C LYS A 78 -11.65 -16.00 -27.69
N VAL A 79 -12.19 -16.92 -28.48
CA VAL A 79 -13.32 -16.67 -29.37
C VAL A 79 -14.55 -16.24 -28.57
N SER A 80 -15.28 -15.23 -29.05
CA SER A 80 -16.56 -14.82 -28.46
C SER A 80 -17.61 -15.91 -28.62
N GLU A 81 -18.58 -15.98 -27.71
CA GLU A 81 -19.67 -16.96 -27.75
C GLU A 81 -20.41 -16.91 -29.09
N GLU A 82 -20.71 -15.71 -29.59
CA GLU A 82 -21.36 -15.49 -30.89
C GLU A 82 -20.55 -16.09 -32.05
N ASN A 83 -19.25 -15.83 -32.11
CA ASN A 83 -18.39 -16.35 -33.17
C ASN A 83 -18.19 -17.89 -33.04
N TYR A 84 -18.14 -18.40 -31.81
CA TYR A 84 -18.10 -19.83 -31.55
C TYR A 84 -19.35 -20.55 -32.12
N GLU A 85 -20.54 -20.02 -31.80
CA GLU A 85 -21.79 -20.57 -32.37
C GLU A 85 -21.81 -20.55 -33.89
N LYS A 86 -21.40 -19.42 -34.51
CA LYS A 86 -21.31 -19.30 -35.95
C LYS A 86 -20.37 -20.35 -36.55
N LEU A 87 -19.20 -20.56 -35.93
CA LEU A 87 -18.24 -21.57 -36.38
C LEU A 87 -18.79 -23.01 -36.26
N MET A 88 -19.44 -23.34 -35.14
CA MET A 88 -20.02 -24.66 -34.94
C MET A 88 -21.16 -24.95 -35.91
N LYS A 89 -21.96 -23.96 -36.30
CA LYS A 89 -23.03 -24.07 -37.31
C LYS A 89 -22.50 -24.39 -38.71
N LEU A 90 -21.19 -24.19 -39.00
CA LEU A 90 -20.61 -24.58 -40.28
C LEU A 90 -20.52 -26.10 -40.47
N GLY A 91 -20.47 -26.86 -39.37
CA GLY A 91 -20.37 -28.31 -39.39
C GLY A 91 -19.07 -28.84 -39.99
N ASP A 92 -18.06 -28.00 -40.20
CA ASP A 92 -16.77 -28.42 -40.79
C ASP A 92 -15.89 -29.08 -39.71
N LYS A 93 -15.58 -30.37 -39.97
CA LYS A 93 -14.79 -31.19 -39.03
C LYS A 93 -13.36 -30.70 -38.80
N SER A 94 -12.85 -29.85 -39.67
CA SER A 94 -11.52 -29.24 -39.50
C SER A 94 -11.45 -28.25 -38.35
N ILE A 95 -12.57 -27.68 -37.92
CA ILE A 95 -12.67 -26.73 -36.81
C ILE A 95 -12.56 -27.51 -35.50
N LYS A 96 -11.48 -27.29 -34.78
CA LYS A 96 -11.19 -27.96 -33.51
C LYS A 96 -11.28 -26.93 -32.37
N PRO A 97 -12.39 -26.90 -31.62
CA PRO A 97 -12.50 -26.11 -30.43
C PRO A 97 -11.66 -26.73 -29.30
N GLU A 98 -10.88 -25.92 -28.63
CA GLU A 98 -10.18 -26.26 -27.39
C GLU A 98 -10.65 -25.37 -26.26
N GLU A 99 -11.27 -25.97 -25.26
CA GLU A 99 -11.70 -25.25 -24.08
C GLU A 99 -10.51 -24.93 -23.20
N LYS A 100 -10.43 -23.66 -22.76
CA LYS A 100 -9.42 -23.17 -21.85
C LYS A 100 -10.07 -22.40 -20.70
N VAL A 101 -9.33 -22.32 -19.64
CA VAL A 101 -9.68 -21.49 -18.49
C VAL A 101 -8.75 -20.29 -18.47
N LEU A 102 -9.33 -19.10 -18.39
CA LEU A 102 -8.58 -17.86 -18.31
C LEU A 102 -8.76 -17.24 -16.95
N ARG A 103 -7.66 -16.79 -16.36
CA ARG A 103 -7.67 -15.91 -15.22
C ARG A 103 -7.66 -14.47 -15.71
N ILE A 104 -8.69 -13.70 -15.37
CA ILE A 104 -8.79 -12.29 -15.72
C ILE A 104 -8.81 -11.44 -14.46
N TYR A 105 -8.23 -10.24 -14.58
CA TYR A 105 -8.15 -9.23 -13.53
C TYR A 105 -8.91 -7.98 -14.00
N PRO A 106 -10.24 -7.89 -13.73
CA PRO A 106 -11.10 -6.86 -14.30
C PRO A 106 -10.66 -5.44 -13.92
N GLN A 107 -10.06 -5.29 -12.74
CA GLN A 107 -9.61 -4.01 -12.21
C GLN A 107 -8.21 -3.60 -12.72
N LYS A 108 -7.58 -4.42 -13.58
CA LYS A 108 -6.27 -4.14 -14.18
C LYS A 108 -5.22 -3.77 -13.12
N ASN A 109 -4.64 -2.57 -13.22
CA ASN A 109 -3.57 -2.09 -12.33
C ASN A 109 -4.03 -1.85 -10.88
N LEU A 110 -5.33 -1.63 -10.65
CA LEU A 110 -5.84 -1.09 -9.39
C LEU A 110 -5.46 -1.92 -8.15
N PHE A 111 -5.35 -3.24 -8.30
CA PHE A 111 -5.05 -4.17 -7.21
C PHE A 111 -3.83 -5.05 -7.50
N SER A 112 -2.98 -4.68 -8.45
CA SER A 112 -1.89 -5.52 -8.94
C SER A 112 -0.97 -6.04 -7.83
N HIS A 113 -0.56 -5.17 -6.91
CA HIS A 113 0.34 -5.53 -5.81
C HIS A 113 -0.32 -6.34 -4.69
N ILE A 114 -1.66 -6.37 -4.65
CA ILE A 114 -2.42 -7.19 -3.69
C ILE A 114 -2.67 -8.56 -4.30
N ILE A 115 -3.26 -8.56 -5.50
CA ILE A 115 -3.69 -9.80 -6.17
C ILE A 115 -2.49 -10.56 -6.70
N GLY A 116 -1.53 -9.86 -7.30
CA GLY A 116 -0.42 -10.50 -7.98
C GLY A 116 -0.79 -11.05 -9.34
N GLN A 117 -0.12 -12.11 -9.76
CA GLN A 117 -0.32 -12.74 -11.06
C GLN A 117 -0.04 -14.24 -11.01
N ILE A 118 -0.48 -14.96 -12.05
CA ILE A 118 -0.26 -16.39 -12.25
C ILE A 118 0.72 -16.63 -13.41
N ASP A 119 1.31 -17.83 -13.45
CA ASP A 119 2.06 -18.33 -14.59
C ASP A 119 1.14 -18.98 -15.66
N ASP A 120 1.75 -19.54 -16.72
CA ASP A 120 1.01 -20.18 -17.80
C ASP A 120 0.37 -21.51 -17.38
N ASP A 121 0.88 -22.13 -16.30
CA ASP A 121 0.37 -23.36 -15.70
C ASP A 121 -0.70 -23.11 -14.63
N ASN A 122 -1.17 -21.87 -14.53
CA ASN A 122 -2.19 -21.44 -13.56
C ASN A 122 -1.72 -21.54 -12.10
N ASN A 123 -0.41 -21.41 -11.82
CA ASN A 123 0.12 -21.27 -10.47
C ASN A 123 0.30 -19.81 -10.11
N GLY A 124 -0.03 -19.47 -8.88
CA GLY A 124 0.23 -18.12 -8.36
C GLY A 124 1.73 -17.87 -8.17
N ILE A 125 2.24 -16.77 -8.74
CA ILE A 125 3.66 -16.41 -8.68
C ILE A 125 3.95 -15.17 -7.86
N SER A 126 2.92 -14.38 -7.55
CA SER A 126 3.01 -13.22 -6.65
C SER A 126 1.67 -12.90 -5.99
N GLY A 127 1.71 -12.07 -4.94
CA GLY A 127 0.53 -11.56 -4.23
C GLY A 127 -0.35 -12.66 -3.63
N LEU A 128 -1.65 -12.39 -3.53
CA LEU A 128 -2.63 -13.35 -3.00
C LEU A 128 -2.77 -14.60 -3.91
N GLU A 129 -2.56 -14.45 -5.22
CA GLU A 129 -2.55 -15.60 -6.13
C GLU A 129 -1.50 -16.62 -5.69
N LYS A 130 -0.32 -16.17 -5.24
CA LYS A 130 0.74 -17.04 -4.70
C LYS A 130 0.42 -17.50 -3.29
N SER A 131 0.13 -16.56 -2.39
CA SER A 131 -0.05 -16.86 -0.96
C SER A 131 -1.22 -17.82 -0.68
N PHE A 132 -2.24 -17.78 -1.54
CA PHE A 132 -3.42 -18.66 -1.46
C PHE A 132 -3.53 -19.64 -2.62
N ASN A 133 -2.39 -19.99 -3.25
CA ASN A 133 -2.39 -20.83 -4.45
C ASN A 133 -3.22 -22.11 -4.28
N GLU A 134 -2.97 -22.89 -3.24
CA GLU A 134 -3.66 -24.16 -2.98
C GLU A 134 -5.16 -23.93 -2.64
N SER A 135 -5.46 -22.94 -1.82
CA SER A 135 -6.85 -22.61 -1.46
C SER A 135 -7.65 -22.18 -2.68
N LEU A 136 -7.05 -21.36 -3.58
CA LEU A 136 -7.70 -20.90 -4.80
C LEU A 136 -7.93 -22.03 -5.81
N ARG A 137 -7.04 -23.03 -5.85
CA ARG A 137 -7.17 -24.19 -6.76
C ARG A 137 -8.15 -25.24 -6.27
N ASN A 138 -8.33 -25.35 -4.95
CA ASN A 138 -9.12 -26.42 -4.33
C ASN A 138 -10.52 -25.97 -3.86
N SER A 139 -10.86 -24.68 -3.97
CA SER A 139 -12.14 -24.14 -3.56
C SER A 139 -12.92 -23.56 -4.73
N LYS A 140 -14.25 -23.62 -4.65
CA LYS A 140 -15.17 -22.89 -5.54
C LYS A 140 -15.69 -21.60 -4.89
N LYS A 141 -15.50 -21.45 -3.56
CA LYS A 141 -15.94 -20.26 -2.84
C LYS A 141 -14.96 -19.12 -3.07
N PRO A 142 -15.43 -17.92 -3.40
CA PRO A 142 -14.57 -16.76 -3.58
C PRO A 142 -13.86 -16.37 -2.28
N ILE A 143 -12.62 -15.88 -2.41
CA ILE A 143 -11.94 -15.22 -1.30
C ILE A 143 -12.43 -13.77 -1.24
N LYS A 144 -13.08 -13.41 -0.13
CA LYS A 144 -13.57 -12.05 0.11
C LYS A 144 -12.54 -11.24 0.90
N LEU A 145 -12.09 -10.13 0.31
CA LEU A 145 -11.12 -9.22 0.89
C LEU A 145 -11.80 -8.07 1.64
N THR A 146 -11.03 -7.40 2.48
CA THR A 146 -11.46 -6.20 3.23
C THR A 146 -11.33 -4.92 2.42
N VAL A 147 -10.58 -4.94 1.31
CA VAL A 147 -10.36 -3.76 0.46
C VAL A 147 -11.65 -3.29 -0.21
N ASN A 148 -11.74 -1.98 -0.42
CA ASN A 148 -12.86 -1.34 -1.10
C ASN A 148 -12.41 -0.75 -2.44
N ARG A 149 -13.04 -1.16 -3.55
CA ARG A 149 -12.66 -0.76 -4.91
C ARG A 149 -12.71 0.76 -5.11
N ASP A 150 -13.75 1.41 -4.62
CA ASP A 150 -14.00 2.83 -4.91
C ASP A 150 -13.00 3.71 -4.12
N ILE A 151 -12.75 3.35 -2.86
CA ILE A 151 -11.71 3.99 -2.05
C ILE A 151 -10.31 3.75 -2.66
N GLN A 152 -10.00 2.51 -3.04
CA GLN A 152 -8.74 2.16 -3.70
C GLN A 152 -8.53 2.99 -4.98
N PHE A 153 -9.57 3.16 -5.79
CA PHE A 153 -9.52 3.95 -7.01
C PHE A 153 -9.19 5.43 -6.72
N LEU A 154 -9.88 6.04 -5.74
CA LEU A 154 -9.63 7.43 -5.38
C LEU A 154 -8.23 7.64 -4.81
N VAL A 155 -7.79 6.75 -3.90
CA VAL A 155 -6.43 6.79 -3.33
C VAL A 155 -5.39 6.69 -4.45
N ARG A 156 -5.53 5.70 -5.34
CA ARG A 156 -4.60 5.50 -6.46
C ARG A 156 -4.58 6.70 -7.41
N LYS A 157 -5.74 7.21 -7.79
CA LYS A 157 -5.87 8.35 -8.70
C LYS A 157 -5.13 9.58 -8.18
N GLU A 158 -5.34 9.93 -6.92
CA GLU A 158 -4.66 11.06 -6.32
C GLU A 158 -3.16 10.79 -6.15
N LEU A 159 -2.78 9.59 -5.74
CA LEU A 159 -1.38 9.24 -5.53
C LEU A 159 -0.57 9.33 -6.85
N ILE A 160 -1.12 8.88 -7.99
CA ILE A 160 -0.51 9.04 -9.32
C ILE A 160 -0.34 10.52 -9.65
N LYS A 161 -1.40 11.32 -9.49
CA LYS A 161 -1.35 12.76 -9.74
C LYS A 161 -0.20 13.44 -8.99
N TYR A 162 -0.05 13.14 -7.71
CA TYR A 162 1.00 13.77 -6.90
C TYR A 162 2.38 13.14 -7.09
N GLN A 163 2.45 11.86 -7.49
CA GLN A 163 3.70 11.26 -7.94
C GLN A 163 4.26 12.02 -9.16
N GLU A 164 3.40 12.40 -10.10
CA GLU A 164 3.78 13.20 -11.27
C GLU A 164 4.17 14.62 -10.89
N ILE A 165 3.37 15.33 -10.07
CA ILE A 165 3.65 16.69 -9.60
C ILE A 165 5.01 16.77 -8.90
N PHE A 166 5.28 15.86 -7.97
CA PHE A 166 6.54 15.81 -7.23
C PHE A 166 7.61 14.96 -7.89
N ARG A 167 7.37 14.42 -9.09
CA ARG A 167 8.31 13.58 -9.85
C ARG A 167 8.96 12.51 -9.00
N SER A 168 8.17 11.84 -8.16
CA SER A 168 8.66 10.82 -7.24
C SER A 168 8.97 9.53 -8.00
N LYS A 169 10.04 8.82 -7.64
CA LYS A 169 10.37 7.49 -8.19
C LYS A 169 9.30 6.47 -7.88
N GLY A 170 8.66 6.60 -6.73
CA GLY A 170 7.57 5.75 -6.29
C GLY A 170 6.71 6.45 -5.26
N ALA A 171 5.55 5.87 -5.00
CA ALA A 171 4.65 6.33 -3.96
C ALA A 171 3.89 5.15 -3.35
N ALA A 172 3.49 5.29 -2.11
CA ALA A 172 2.68 4.27 -1.43
C ALA A 172 1.64 4.92 -0.52
N ALA A 173 0.50 4.26 -0.38
CA ALA A 173 -0.53 4.63 0.58
C ALA A 173 -1.18 3.38 1.18
N LEU A 174 -1.48 3.43 2.47
CA LEU A 174 -2.17 2.39 3.22
C LEU A 174 -3.25 3.00 4.09
N LEU A 175 -4.50 2.55 3.91
CA LEU A 175 -5.63 2.87 4.78
C LEU A 175 -6.08 1.61 5.52
N MET A 176 -6.11 1.67 6.85
CA MET A 176 -6.46 0.55 7.72
C MET A 176 -7.42 1.01 8.83
N ASP A 177 -8.45 0.21 9.11
CA ASP A 177 -9.25 0.35 10.33
C ASP A 177 -8.43 -0.17 11.52
N MET A 178 -8.11 0.70 12.46
CA MET A 178 -7.25 0.39 13.60
C MET A 178 -7.91 -0.46 14.70
N ASN A 179 -9.21 -0.66 14.62
CA ASN A 179 -9.97 -1.45 15.58
C ASN A 179 -10.14 -2.91 15.14
N SER A 180 -10.18 -3.15 13.81
CA SER A 180 -10.31 -4.48 13.23
C SER A 180 -9.03 -4.99 12.55
N GLY A 181 -8.08 -4.10 12.23
CA GLY A 181 -6.91 -4.42 11.41
C GLY A 181 -7.24 -4.58 9.92
N ASN A 182 -8.49 -4.39 9.51
CA ASN A 182 -8.92 -4.52 8.14
C ASN A 182 -8.27 -3.45 7.25
N ILE A 183 -7.56 -3.89 6.22
CA ILE A 183 -7.01 -2.99 5.21
C ILE A 183 -8.12 -2.63 4.22
N ILE A 184 -8.43 -1.34 4.14
CA ILE A 184 -9.47 -0.79 3.26
C ILE A 184 -8.88 -0.43 1.90
N SER A 185 -7.64 0.05 1.88
CA SER A 185 -6.91 0.38 0.65
C SER A 185 -5.41 0.21 0.85
N ILE A 186 -4.72 -0.30 -0.17
CA ILE A 186 -3.27 -0.45 -0.22
C ILE A 186 -2.80 -0.20 -1.65
N VAL A 187 -2.06 0.89 -1.85
CA VAL A 187 -1.55 1.31 -3.16
C VAL A 187 -0.03 1.39 -3.12
N SER A 188 0.62 0.82 -4.12
CA SER A 188 2.05 0.95 -4.37
C SER A 188 2.26 1.34 -5.83
N LEU A 189 3.10 2.35 -6.08
CA LEU A 189 3.43 2.85 -7.40
C LEU A 189 4.95 2.85 -7.63
N PRO A 190 5.41 2.54 -8.86
CA PRO A 190 4.62 2.16 -10.03
C PRO A 190 3.89 0.82 -9.83
N ASP A 191 2.78 0.68 -10.53
CA ASP A 191 1.99 -0.55 -10.56
C ASP A 191 2.00 -1.17 -11.98
N PHE A 192 1.38 -2.34 -12.12
CA PHE A 192 1.37 -3.09 -13.37
C PHE A 192 -0.01 -3.68 -13.66
N ASN A 193 -0.24 -4.12 -14.90
CA ASN A 193 -1.47 -4.81 -15.27
C ASN A 193 -1.26 -6.33 -15.21
N PRO A 194 -1.87 -7.06 -14.28
CA PRO A 194 -1.70 -8.53 -14.16
C PRO A 194 -2.20 -9.33 -15.37
N ASN A 195 -3.07 -8.74 -16.22
CA ASN A 195 -3.47 -9.35 -17.48
C ASN A 195 -2.35 -9.34 -18.53
N LYS A 196 -1.29 -8.54 -18.30
CA LYS A 196 -0.06 -8.51 -19.11
C LYS A 196 1.07 -8.96 -18.21
N ARG A 197 1.55 -10.19 -18.42
CA ARG A 197 2.60 -10.75 -17.56
C ARG A 197 3.80 -9.80 -17.42
N GLN A 198 4.16 -9.51 -16.19
CA GLN A 198 5.31 -8.67 -15.84
C GLN A 198 6.43 -9.52 -15.26
N ASN A 199 7.65 -9.03 -15.36
CA ASN A 199 8.76 -9.63 -14.64
C ASN A 199 8.62 -9.33 -13.14
N ILE A 200 8.38 -10.37 -12.34
CA ILE A 200 8.19 -10.25 -10.88
C ILE A 200 9.47 -9.85 -10.12
N THR A 201 10.62 -9.92 -10.77
CA THR A 201 11.90 -9.53 -10.18
C THR A 201 12.26 -8.07 -10.47
N ASP A 202 11.47 -7.35 -11.27
CA ASP A 202 11.70 -5.94 -11.53
C ASP A 202 11.44 -5.11 -10.27
N VAL A 203 12.50 -4.50 -9.76
CA VAL A 203 12.49 -3.66 -8.55
C VAL A 203 11.55 -2.46 -8.65
N ASN A 204 11.20 -2.03 -9.86
CA ASN A 204 10.22 -0.96 -10.06
C ASN A 204 8.82 -1.37 -9.60
N PHE A 205 8.50 -2.66 -9.67
CA PHE A 205 7.20 -3.21 -9.27
C PHE A 205 7.18 -3.83 -7.87
N ILE A 206 8.12 -3.47 -7.01
CA ILE A 206 8.10 -3.88 -5.61
C ILE A 206 6.85 -3.33 -4.90
N ASN A 207 6.19 -4.14 -4.09
CA ASN A 207 5.15 -3.64 -3.19
C ASN A 207 5.81 -2.79 -2.07
N ARG A 208 5.77 -1.47 -2.21
CA ARG A 208 6.39 -0.52 -1.27
C ARG A 208 5.73 -0.53 0.10
N VAL A 209 4.52 -1.03 0.22
CA VAL A 209 3.80 -1.08 1.51
C VAL A 209 4.23 -2.28 2.33
N THR A 210 4.32 -3.46 1.71
CA THR A 210 4.57 -4.72 2.43
C THR A 210 6.02 -5.16 2.33
N LYS A 211 6.65 -5.07 1.14
CA LYS A 211 7.99 -5.59 0.87
C LYS A 211 9.07 -4.53 1.03
N GLY A 212 8.77 -3.28 0.70
CA GLY A 212 9.71 -2.16 0.86
C GLY A 212 10.05 -1.93 2.33
N VAL A 213 11.34 -1.80 2.63
CA VAL A 213 11.87 -1.54 3.97
C VAL A 213 12.63 -0.22 3.92
N TYR A 214 12.25 0.71 4.79
CA TYR A 214 12.72 2.09 4.73
C TYR A 214 13.06 2.64 6.11
N GLU A 215 14.00 3.58 6.16
CA GLU A 215 14.08 4.54 7.24
C GLU A 215 12.98 5.60 7.02
N LEU A 216 12.05 5.73 7.96
CA LEU A 216 10.89 6.59 7.81
C LEU A 216 10.99 7.90 8.61
N GLY A 217 12.12 8.10 9.27
CA GLY A 217 12.47 9.34 9.98
C GLY A 217 11.54 9.69 11.13
N SER A 218 11.25 10.96 11.30
CA SER A 218 10.58 11.53 12.47
C SER A 218 9.20 10.97 12.82
N VAL A 219 8.60 10.09 12.00
CA VAL A 219 7.38 9.36 12.40
C VAL A 219 7.65 8.45 13.61
N PHE A 220 8.90 8.03 13.82
CA PHE A 220 9.34 7.25 14.98
C PHE A 220 9.27 8.03 16.30
N LYS A 221 9.37 9.35 16.28
CA LYS A 221 9.27 10.18 17.50
C LYS A 221 7.95 9.98 18.25
N SER A 222 6.89 9.60 17.53
CA SER A 222 5.62 9.22 18.15
C SER A 222 5.75 7.98 19.02
N PHE A 223 6.58 7.03 18.63
CA PHE A 223 6.84 5.80 19.41
C PHE A 223 7.75 6.09 20.62
N THR A 224 8.79 6.91 20.44
CA THR A 224 9.64 7.38 21.55
C THR A 224 8.83 8.11 22.60
N PHE A 225 7.96 9.03 22.17
CA PHE A 225 7.07 9.77 23.07
C PHE A 225 6.07 8.84 23.78
N ALA A 226 5.43 7.92 23.05
CA ALA A 226 4.49 6.96 23.62
C ALA A 226 5.16 6.00 24.62
N SER A 227 6.38 5.56 24.33
CA SER A 227 7.18 4.71 25.23
C SER A 227 7.48 5.43 26.55
N ALA A 228 7.97 6.69 26.50
CA ALA A 228 8.28 7.46 27.69
C ALA A 228 7.04 7.75 28.56
N LEU A 229 5.89 8.04 27.92
CA LEU A 229 4.61 8.18 28.63
C LEU A 229 4.17 6.88 29.31
N ASN A 230 4.33 5.75 28.61
CA ASN A 230 3.91 4.44 29.14
C ASN A 230 4.74 4.00 30.33
N GLU A 231 6.03 4.33 30.33
CA GLU A 231 6.95 4.11 31.45
C GLU A 231 6.85 5.20 32.54
N LYS A 232 5.94 6.18 32.38
CA LYS A 232 5.72 7.32 33.31
C LYS A 232 6.98 8.17 33.54
N LEU A 233 7.88 8.24 32.57
CA LEU A 233 9.12 9.02 32.62
C LEU A 233 8.90 10.48 32.24
N ILE A 234 7.81 10.78 31.55
CA ILE A 234 7.37 12.10 31.13
C ILE A 234 5.84 12.20 31.17
N GLU A 235 5.36 13.44 31.24
CA GLU A 235 4.02 13.88 30.86
C GLU A 235 4.12 14.82 29.66
N PRO A 236 3.02 15.11 28.92
CA PRO A 236 3.06 16.05 27.80
C PRO A 236 3.65 17.40 28.16
N GLU A 237 3.38 17.88 29.37
CA GLU A 237 3.80 19.16 29.93
C GLU A 237 5.21 19.13 30.55
N THR A 238 5.86 17.96 30.65
CA THR A 238 7.23 17.86 31.22
C THR A 238 8.18 18.74 30.46
N LEU A 239 8.81 19.70 31.21
CA LEU A 239 9.69 20.70 30.64
C LEU A 239 11.12 20.18 30.48
N PHE A 240 11.69 20.43 29.34
CA PHE A 240 13.10 20.24 29.00
C PHE A 240 13.74 21.62 28.81
N LEU A 241 14.70 21.93 29.67
CA LEU A 241 15.39 23.24 29.70
C LEU A 241 16.76 23.15 29.05
N ASN A 242 17.20 24.26 28.45
CA ASN A 242 18.54 24.42 27.90
C ASN A 242 18.92 23.30 26.91
N LEU A 243 17.98 22.86 26.04
CA LEU A 243 18.28 21.94 24.96
C LEU A 243 19.33 22.58 24.03
N PRO A 244 20.47 21.94 23.81
CA PRO A 244 21.48 22.46 22.88
C PRO A 244 20.98 22.38 21.44
N LYS A 245 21.60 23.12 20.52
CA LYS A 245 21.29 23.06 19.09
C LYS A 245 21.73 21.73 18.44
N SER A 246 22.76 21.12 19.05
CA SER A 246 23.23 19.78 18.65
C SER A 246 23.79 19.01 19.84
N ILE A 247 23.86 17.70 19.68
CA ILE A 247 24.45 16.77 20.65
C ILE A 247 25.55 15.99 19.92
N GLN A 248 26.76 16.01 20.49
CA GLN A 248 27.81 15.12 20.04
C GLN A 248 27.52 13.70 20.49
N CYS A 249 27.56 12.78 19.58
CA CYS A 249 27.38 11.36 19.83
C CYS A 249 28.41 10.55 19.02
N ASP A 250 29.42 10.00 19.71
CA ASP A 250 30.57 9.37 19.09
C ASP A 250 31.22 10.33 18.05
N LYS A 251 31.37 9.86 16.79
CA LYS A 251 31.92 10.65 15.69
C LYS A 251 30.88 11.55 14.98
N PHE A 252 29.63 11.49 15.40
CA PHE A 252 28.52 12.17 14.72
C PHE A 252 27.97 13.30 15.58
N GLU A 253 27.50 14.34 14.91
CA GLU A 253 26.74 15.42 15.53
C GLU A 253 25.26 15.27 15.15
N ILE A 254 24.39 15.22 16.15
CA ILE A 254 22.94 15.18 15.99
C ILE A 254 22.41 16.59 16.23
N GLY A 255 22.06 17.28 15.14
CA GLY A 255 21.52 18.64 15.18
C GLY A 255 20.02 18.70 14.97
N GLU A 256 19.45 19.87 15.24
CA GLU A 256 18.06 20.17 14.87
C GLU A 256 17.98 20.41 13.34
N TYR A 257 16.77 20.18 12.78
CA TYR A 257 16.54 20.41 11.36
C TYR A 257 16.27 21.88 11.01
N SER A 258 15.99 22.74 12.02
CA SER A 258 15.73 24.17 11.90
C SER A 258 16.29 24.92 13.13
N ASP A 259 16.86 26.09 12.89
CA ASP A 259 17.35 26.97 13.93
C ASP A 259 16.24 27.61 14.80
N ASP A 260 14.99 27.58 14.30
CA ASP A 260 13.82 28.14 14.97
C ASP A 260 13.30 27.28 16.15
N ILE A 261 13.90 26.10 16.38
CA ILE A 261 13.50 25.25 17.49
C ILE A 261 14.04 25.84 18.81
N PRO A 262 13.14 26.23 19.76
CA PRO A 262 13.57 26.80 21.03
C PRO A 262 14.35 25.83 21.90
N SER A 263 15.21 26.38 22.80
CA SER A 263 15.97 25.59 23.76
C SER A 263 15.15 25.09 24.95
N ASN A 264 14.01 25.72 25.23
CA ASN A 264 13.10 25.30 26.30
C ASN A 264 11.79 24.84 25.69
N LEU A 265 11.48 23.56 25.84
CA LEU A 265 10.31 22.92 25.25
C LEU A 265 9.68 21.94 26.22
N THR A 266 8.35 21.85 26.22
CA THR A 266 7.67 20.71 26.83
C THR A 266 7.83 19.43 25.96
N ALA A 267 7.62 18.27 26.55
CA ALA A 267 7.69 17.00 25.83
C ALA A 267 6.74 16.98 24.61
N GLU A 268 5.53 17.54 24.74
CA GLU A 268 4.62 17.66 23.60
C GLU A 268 5.12 18.63 22.52
N GLN A 269 5.73 19.77 22.91
CA GLN A 269 6.30 20.71 21.97
C GLN A 269 7.48 20.13 21.20
N ILE A 270 8.29 19.26 21.83
CA ILE A 270 9.34 18.48 21.14
C ILE A 270 8.73 17.65 20.02
N LEU A 271 7.61 16.96 20.28
CA LEU A 271 6.95 16.13 19.27
C LEU A 271 6.25 16.98 18.20
N ILE A 272 5.58 18.09 18.59
CA ILE A 272 4.85 19.00 17.69
C ILE A 272 5.81 19.65 16.69
N ARG A 273 6.90 20.23 17.18
CA ARG A 273 7.94 20.87 16.37
C ARG A 273 8.90 19.86 15.72
N SER A 274 8.77 18.57 16.06
CA SER A 274 9.64 17.52 15.54
C SER A 274 11.13 17.71 15.88
N GLY A 275 11.45 18.18 17.11
CA GLY A 275 12.83 18.38 17.59
C GLY A 275 13.60 17.05 17.67
N ASN A 276 14.83 17.03 17.14
CA ASN A 276 15.70 15.87 17.19
C ASN A 276 16.35 15.74 18.57
N VAL A 277 16.98 16.83 19.03
CA VAL A 277 17.70 16.88 20.31
C VAL A 277 16.78 16.55 21.47
N GLY A 278 15.57 17.13 21.48
CA GLY A 278 14.58 16.83 22.50
C GLY A 278 14.16 15.34 22.48
N SER A 279 14.00 14.75 21.29
CA SER A 279 13.67 13.32 21.16
C SER A 279 14.79 12.41 21.68
N VAL A 280 16.05 12.78 21.44
CA VAL A 280 17.22 12.10 22.02
C VAL A 280 17.17 12.16 23.55
N LYS A 281 16.89 13.34 24.13
CA LYS A 281 16.78 13.49 25.59
C LYS A 281 15.66 12.64 26.20
N ILE A 282 14.53 12.52 25.50
CA ILE A 282 13.45 11.60 25.90
C ILE A 282 13.93 10.15 25.85
N ALA A 283 14.59 9.72 24.76
CA ALA A 283 15.08 8.35 24.62
C ALA A 283 16.17 7.99 25.67
N GLN A 284 17.04 8.93 26.02
CA GLN A 284 18.03 8.76 27.09
C GLN A 284 17.38 8.49 28.45
N LYS A 285 16.17 9.06 28.71
CA LYS A 285 15.39 8.69 29.92
C LYS A 285 14.80 7.29 29.85
N ILE A 286 14.43 6.80 28.65
CA ILE A 286 13.85 5.46 28.45
C ILE A 286 14.93 4.39 28.58
N GLY A 287 16.11 4.62 28.01
CA GLY A 287 17.19 3.64 27.86
C GLY A 287 16.98 2.67 26.68
N PRO A 288 18.06 1.99 26.24
CA PRO A 288 18.02 1.16 25.04
C PRO A 288 17.13 -0.08 25.19
N ASP A 289 17.14 -0.73 26.34
CA ASP A 289 16.36 -1.96 26.57
C ASP A 289 14.86 -1.73 26.55
N ASN A 290 14.40 -0.67 27.24
CA ASN A 290 12.97 -0.35 27.30
C ASN A 290 12.45 0.14 25.96
N LEU A 291 13.22 0.96 25.24
CA LEU A 291 12.80 1.42 23.89
C LEU A 291 12.76 0.25 22.91
N LYS A 292 13.75 -0.64 22.93
CA LYS A 292 13.77 -1.88 22.14
C LYS A 292 12.54 -2.73 22.43
N LEU A 293 12.30 -3.05 23.69
CA LEU A 293 11.16 -3.88 24.12
C LEU A 293 9.82 -3.26 23.69
N PHE A 294 9.69 -1.93 23.81
CA PHE A 294 8.50 -1.22 23.36
C PHE A 294 8.28 -1.37 21.86
N LEU A 295 9.32 -1.14 21.04
CA LEU A 295 9.25 -1.25 19.58
C LEU A 295 8.98 -2.69 19.11
N GLU A 296 9.50 -3.70 19.84
CA GLU A 296 9.18 -5.12 19.60
C GLU A 296 7.69 -5.40 19.87
N LYS A 297 7.17 -4.94 21.03
CA LYS A 297 5.76 -5.14 21.42
C LYS A 297 4.77 -4.51 20.43
N ILE A 298 5.08 -3.37 19.86
CA ILE A 298 4.24 -2.73 18.85
C ILE A 298 4.48 -3.25 17.41
N GLY A 299 5.38 -4.22 17.24
CA GLY A 299 5.60 -4.94 15.98
C GLY A 299 6.49 -4.25 14.96
N ILE A 300 7.32 -3.29 15.37
CA ILE A 300 8.22 -2.53 14.48
C ILE A 300 9.47 -3.32 14.11
N LEU A 301 10.08 -4.05 15.05
CA LEU A 301 11.40 -4.66 14.86
C LEU A 301 11.36 -6.04 14.22
N ASN A 302 10.23 -6.74 14.26
CA ASN A 302 10.10 -8.10 13.76
C ASN A 302 9.27 -8.18 12.50
N LYS A 303 9.60 -9.12 11.59
CA LYS A 303 8.79 -9.37 10.41
C LYS A 303 7.35 -9.68 10.80
N ILE A 304 6.40 -8.93 10.25
CA ILE A 304 4.97 -9.12 10.51
C ILE A 304 4.44 -10.32 9.70
N LYS A 305 3.53 -11.12 10.31
CA LYS A 305 2.73 -12.09 9.57
C LYS A 305 1.61 -11.35 8.83
N PHE A 306 1.48 -11.63 7.56
CA PHE A 306 0.48 -10.98 6.70
C PHE A 306 -0.08 -11.97 5.68
N ASP A 307 -1.22 -11.63 5.09
CA ASP A 307 -1.90 -12.50 4.12
C ASP A 307 -1.16 -12.61 2.77
N ILE A 308 -0.21 -11.72 2.49
CA ILE A 308 0.71 -11.80 1.35
C ILE A 308 2.09 -12.22 1.87
N GLU A 309 2.75 -13.17 1.19
CA GLU A 309 4.08 -13.66 1.58
C GLU A 309 5.20 -12.64 1.38
N GLU A 310 5.02 -11.72 0.41
CA GLU A 310 6.00 -10.69 0.09
C GLU A 310 6.02 -9.59 1.14
N VAL A 311 6.57 -9.89 2.30
CA VAL A 311 6.77 -8.97 3.43
C VAL A 311 8.25 -8.75 3.66
N GLY A 312 8.65 -7.49 3.80
CA GLY A 312 10.00 -7.09 4.16
C GLY A 312 10.32 -7.41 5.62
N SER A 313 11.59 -7.58 5.90
CA SER A 313 12.09 -7.74 7.27
C SER A 313 12.89 -6.50 7.66
N PRO A 314 12.58 -5.85 8.79
CA PRO A 314 13.44 -4.81 9.35
C PRO A 314 14.87 -5.30 9.52
N GLN A 315 15.83 -4.39 9.40
CA GLN A 315 17.23 -4.72 9.65
C GLN A 315 17.48 -4.86 11.16
N ALA A 316 18.32 -5.80 11.53
CA ALA A 316 18.74 -5.95 12.90
C ALA A 316 19.53 -4.71 13.37
N ILE A 317 19.33 -4.31 14.63
CA ILE A 317 19.99 -3.16 15.26
C ILE A 317 20.86 -3.67 16.41
N ASP A 318 22.12 -3.26 16.42
CA ASP A 318 22.97 -3.38 17.60
C ASP A 318 22.74 -2.15 18.49
N TRP A 319 21.92 -2.31 19.51
CA TRP A 319 21.43 -1.24 20.39
C TRP A 319 22.50 -0.61 21.27
N TYR A 320 23.63 -1.29 21.46
CA TYR A 320 24.70 -0.84 22.34
C TYR A 320 25.89 -0.29 21.58
N GLN A 321 25.85 -0.30 20.26
CA GLN A 321 26.96 0.20 19.44
C GLN A 321 26.72 1.64 19.00
N GLY A 322 27.65 2.54 19.32
CA GLY A 322 27.63 3.94 18.89
C GLY A 322 26.37 4.68 19.32
N CYS A 323 25.80 5.47 18.44
CA CYS A 323 24.67 6.38 18.69
C CYS A 323 23.30 5.73 18.39
N LYS A 324 23.12 4.42 18.57
CA LYS A 324 21.89 3.75 18.13
C LYS A 324 20.63 4.17 18.87
N LEU A 325 20.68 4.31 20.19
CA LEU A 325 19.54 4.81 20.96
C LEU A 325 19.12 6.20 20.48
N GLU A 326 20.11 7.07 20.33
CA GLU A 326 19.90 8.47 19.92
C GLU A 326 19.28 8.53 18.53
N THR A 327 19.87 7.84 17.54
CA THR A 327 19.41 7.91 16.15
C THR A 327 18.05 7.23 15.96
N VAL A 328 17.81 6.09 16.62
CA VAL A 328 16.51 5.38 16.59
C VAL A 328 15.40 6.25 17.16
N SER A 329 15.69 7.09 18.19
CA SER A 329 14.71 7.95 18.82
C SER A 329 13.95 8.86 17.87
N TYR A 330 14.58 9.26 16.75
CA TYR A 330 13.97 10.08 15.70
C TYR A 330 13.89 9.41 14.33
N GLY A 331 14.11 8.07 14.29
CA GLY A 331 13.85 7.23 13.12
C GLY A 331 14.97 7.16 12.10
N GLN A 332 16.23 7.36 12.51
CA GLN A 332 17.42 7.14 11.70
C GLN A 332 18.15 5.88 12.19
N GLY A 333 18.74 5.11 11.27
CA GLY A 333 19.40 3.83 11.62
C GLY A 333 18.44 2.73 12.07
N ILE A 334 17.15 2.92 11.86
CA ILE A 334 16.08 1.93 12.05
C ILE A 334 15.22 1.83 10.81
N THR A 335 14.97 0.60 10.37
CA THR A 335 14.16 0.34 9.17
C THR A 335 12.88 -0.39 9.51
N THR A 336 11.81 -0.13 8.75
CA THR A 336 10.53 -0.81 8.88
C THR A 336 9.75 -0.76 7.56
N THR A 337 8.67 -1.53 7.46
CA THR A 337 7.71 -1.43 6.34
C THR A 337 6.59 -0.45 6.69
N ILE A 338 5.89 0.08 5.67
CA ILE A 338 4.69 0.91 5.89
C ILE A 338 3.60 0.11 6.61
N LEU A 339 3.50 -1.19 6.35
CA LEU A 339 2.55 -2.08 7.01
C LEU A 339 2.81 -2.17 8.53
N GLN A 340 4.07 -2.32 8.94
CA GLN A 340 4.47 -2.33 10.35
C GLN A 340 4.27 -0.96 11.01
N LEU A 341 4.61 0.12 10.29
CA LEU A 341 4.35 1.48 10.76
C LEU A 341 2.85 1.67 11.05
N ALA A 342 1.96 1.19 10.16
CA ALA A 342 0.51 1.27 10.36
C ALA A 342 0.06 0.49 11.59
N LYS A 343 0.59 -0.72 11.81
CA LYS A 343 0.34 -1.49 13.04
C LYS A 343 0.76 -0.71 14.28
N GLY A 344 1.96 -0.17 14.31
CA GLY A 344 2.46 0.63 15.44
C GLY A 344 1.59 1.84 15.73
N TYR A 345 1.21 2.61 14.69
CA TYR A 345 0.30 3.75 14.84
C TYR A 345 -1.10 3.33 15.30
N ALA A 346 -1.60 2.21 14.83
CA ALA A 346 -2.86 1.68 15.32
C ALA A 346 -2.81 1.40 16.82
N ILE A 347 -1.76 0.72 17.29
CA ILE A 347 -1.61 0.38 18.71
C ILE A 347 -1.52 1.61 19.60
N ILE A 348 -0.73 2.63 19.22
CA ILE A 348 -0.60 3.84 20.03
C ILE A 348 -1.83 4.75 19.98
N SER A 349 -2.85 4.42 19.16
CA SER A 349 -4.02 5.29 18.92
C SER A 349 -5.37 4.62 19.14
N ASN A 350 -5.44 3.28 19.31
CA ASN A 350 -6.71 2.54 19.44
C ASN A 350 -7.08 2.19 20.90
N GLY A 351 -6.49 2.89 21.86
CA GLY A 351 -6.58 2.57 23.28
C GLY A 351 -5.55 1.55 23.75
N GLY A 352 -4.52 1.31 22.94
CA GLY A 352 -3.34 0.52 23.27
C GLY A 352 -3.44 -0.98 22.98
N TYR A 353 -4.41 -1.41 22.20
CA TYR A 353 -4.59 -2.83 21.89
C TYR A 353 -3.74 -3.29 20.71
N ASP A 354 -3.14 -4.47 20.85
CA ASP A 354 -2.50 -5.14 19.71
C ASP A 354 -3.55 -5.45 18.64
N ILE A 355 -3.17 -5.22 17.39
CA ILE A 355 -4.00 -5.47 16.21
C ILE A 355 -3.12 -5.91 15.05
N ASN A 356 -3.51 -6.96 14.33
CA ASN A 356 -2.80 -7.40 13.16
C ASN A 356 -3.49 -6.95 11.88
N PRO A 357 -2.77 -6.28 10.97
CA PRO A 357 -3.29 -5.96 9.65
C PRO A 357 -3.72 -7.21 8.90
N THR A 358 -4.85 -7.14 8.18
CA THR A 358 -5.34 -8.24 7.35
C THR A 358 -6.09 -7.73 6.11
N LEU A 359 -5.96 -8.49 5.02
CA LEU A 359 -6.75 -8.35 3.79
C LEU A 359 -7.99 -9.25 3.78
N LEU A 360 -8.08 -10.20 4.71
CA LEU A 360 -9.16 -11.16 4.75
C LEU A 360 -10.27 -10.68 5.69
N ASN A 361 -11.52 -10.79 5.21
CA ASN A 361 -12.70 -10.46 6.02
C ASN A 361 -12.90 -11.55 7.10
N LYS A 362 -12.20 -11.38 8.21
CA LYS A 362 -12.28 -12.26 9.40
C LYS A 362 -12.76 -11.45 10.59
N ASN A 363 -13.46 -12.11 11.52
CA ASN A 363 -13.76 -11.52 12.82
C ASN A 363 -12.47 -11.42 13.64
N VAL A 364 -11.75 -10.33 13.51
CA VAL A 364 -10.52 -10.08 14.26
C VAL A 364 -10.88 -9.58 15.64
N LYS A 365 -10.45 -10.30 16.66
CA LYS A 365 -10.53 -9.83 18.05
C LYS A 365 -9.33 -8.94 18.35
N LYS A 366 -9.54 -7.86 19.10
CA LYS A 366 -8.45 -7.06 19.67
C LYS A 366 -7.55 -7.97 20.51
N GLY A 367 -6.24 -7.85 20.31
CA GLY A 367 -5.24 -8.57 21.08
C GLY A 367 -5.08 -8.05 22.50
N LYS A 368 -3.98 -8.39 23.15
CA LYS A 368 -3.63 -7.86 24.46
C LYS A 368 -3.42 -6.36 24.41
N ARG A 369 -3.71 -5.67 25.50
CA ARG A 369 -3.35 -4.25 25.64
C ARG A 369 -1.84 -4.13 25.88
N ILE A 370 -1.17 -3.36 25.03
CA ILE A 370 0.28 -3.13 25.06
C ILE A 370 0.62 -1.85 25.83
N ILE A 371 -0.22 -0.80 25.66
CA ILE A 371 -0.08 0.48 26.39
C ILE A 371 -1.41 0.85 27.04
N ASN A 372 -1.35 1.68 28.07
CA ASN A 372 -2.54 2.16 28.76
C ASN A 372 -3.40 3.05 27.84
N LYS A 373 -4.72 3.00 28.04
CA LYS A 373 -5.65 3.84 27.28
C LYS A 373 -5.35 5.32 27.43
N GLU A 374 -5.04 5.76 28.67
CA GLU A 374 -4.68 7.15 28.96
C GLU A 374 -3.47 7.63 28.15
N VAL A 375 -2.44 6.77 28.01
CA VAL A 375 -1.26 7.06 27.19
C VAL A 375 -1.66 7.20 25.73
N SER A 376 -2.48 6.28 25.20
CA SER A 376 -3.00 6.35 23.84
C SER A 376 -3.77 7.65 23.60
N ASP A 377 -4.63 8.05 24.53
CA ASP A 377 -5.42 9.30 24.45
C ASP A 377 -4.52 10.55 24.45
N LYS A 378 -3.46 10.58 25.30
CA LYS A 378 -2.45 11.65 25.33
C LYS A 378 -1.70 11.72 24.00
N VAL A 379 -1.26 10.59 23.45
CA VAL A 379 -0.58 10.53 22.16
C VAL A 379 -1.46 11.11 21.04
N VAL A 380 -2.73 10.68 20.95
CA VAL A 380 -3.68 11.18 19.94
C VAL A 380 -3.87 12.70 20.05
N LYS A 381 -4.00 13.23 21.26
CA LYS A 381 -4.14 14.68 21.51
C LYS A 381 -2.93 15.45 20.97
N VAL A 382 -1.71 14.97 21.25
CA VAL A 382 -0.48 15.64 20.78
C VAL A 382 -0.33 15.50 19.27
N LEU A 383 -0.62 14.32 18.68
CA LEU A 383 -0.62 14.13 17.23
C LEU A 383 -1.64 15.06 16.53
N ARG A 384 -2.77 15.39 17.18
CA ARG A 384 -3.73 16.38 16.65
C ARG A 384 -3.11 17.78 16.64
N LYS A 385 -2.38 18.18 17.67
CA LYS A 385 -1.71 19.46 17.74
C LYS A 385 -0.69 19.66 16.60
N ILE A 386 -0.02 18.60 16.13
CA ILE A 386 0.90 18.64 14.97
C ILE A 386 0.19 19.12 13.69
N VAL A 387 -1.11 18.85 13.56
CA VAL A 387 -1.88 19.20 12.37
C VAL A 387 -2.60 20.54 12.50
N ASN A 388 -3.05 20.92 13.71
CA ASN A 388 -3.94 22.05 13.89
C ASN A 388 -3.35 23.27 14.62
N THR A 389 -2.05 23.23 15.01
CA THR A 389 -1.37 24.39 15.63
C THR A 389 -0.38 25.05 14.67
N GLU A 390 -0.01 26.29 14.94
CA GLU A 390 0.95 27.04 14.12
C GLU A 390 2.34 26.41 14.11
N ASP A 391 2.75 25.84 15.23
CA ASP A 391 4.05 25.18 15.38
C ASP A 391 4.09 23.78 14.75
N GLY A 392 2.93 23.27 14.34
CA GLY A 392 2.80 21.91 13.81
C GLY A 392 3.38 21.75 12.40
N THR A 393 4.02 20.62 12.17
CA THR A 393 4.68 20.31 10.89
C THR A 393 3.73 19.76 9.81
N ALA A 394 2.44 19.52 10.14
CA ALA A 394 1.49 18.86 9.25
C ALA A 394 0.23 19.70 8.94
N LYS A 395 0.33 21.02 8.95
CA LYS A 395 -0.81 21.95 8.79
C LYS A 395 -1.58 21.78 7.48
N LEU A 396 -0.93 21.38 6.39
CA LEU A 396 -1.57 21.14 5.10
C LEU A 396 -2.56 19.98 5.10
N ALA A 397 -2.51 19.10 6.11
CA ALA A 397 -3.51 18.02 6.26
C ALA A 397 -4.71 18.43 7.15
N ASN A 398 -4.82 19.69 7.60
CA ASN A 398 -5.90 20.11 8.51
C ASN A 398 -7.27 20.21 7.81
N VAL A 399 -7.81 19.06 7.39
CA VAL A 399 -9.16 18.97 6.83
C VAL A 399 -10.15 19.02 8.01
N LYS A 400 -10.89 20.13 8.14
CA LYS A 400 -11.75 20.44 9.28
C LYS A 400 -12.73 19.31 9.64
N SER A 401 -13.39 18.76 8.62
CA SER A 401 -14.45 17.74 8.80
C SER A 401 -13.96 16.40 9.33
N TYR A 402 -12.66 16.08 9.21
CA TYR A 402 -12.15 14.74 9.54
C TYR A 402 -11.19 14.69 10.72
N GLN A 403 -10.89 15.85 11.32
CA GLN A 403 -10.06 15.95 12.52
C GLN A 403 -8.80 15.09 12.47
N ILE A 404 -7.99 15.31 11.43
CA ILE A 404 -6.78 14.52 11.19
C ILE A 404 -5.74 14.82 12.26
N ALA A 405 -5.12 13.79 12.81
CA ALA A 405 -3.94 13.84 13.65
C ALA A 405 -2.81 13.06 12.97
N GLY A 406 -1.54 13.37 13.24
CA GLY A 406 -0.47 12.62 12.61
C GLY A 406 0.91 13.23 12.79
N LYS A 407 1.91 12.53 12.22
CA LYS A 407 3.32 12.91 12.31
C LYS A 407 3.99 12.84 10.95
N THR A 408 4.80 13.83 10.65
CA THR A 408 5.66 13.89 9.48
C THR A 408 6.97 13.13 9.69
N GLY A 409 7.47 12.51 8.64
CA GLY A 409 8.80 11.92 8.58
C GLY A 409 9.50 12.30 7.28
N THR A 410 10.70 12.81 7.38
CA THR A 410 11.59 13.07 6.26
C THR A 410 12.91 12.42 6.58
N ALA A 411 13.31 11.43 5.80
CA ALA A 411 14.57 10.71 5.95
C ALA A 411 15.37 10.74 4.66
N ASN A 412 16.67 10.93 4.76
CA ASN A 412 17.58 10.73 3.64
C ASN A 412 17.72 9.23 3.37
N GLN A 413 17.81 8.84 2.11
CA GLN A 413 17.97 7.43 1.76
C GLN A 413 19.42 6.97 1.97
N PRO A 414 19.65 5.78 2.56
CA PRO A 414 20.96 5.19 2.65
C PRO A 414 21.61 5.04 1.26
N ALA A 415 22.92 5.29 1.20
CA ALA A 415 23.74 5.12 0.01
C ALA A 415 25.10 4.55 0.40
N LYS A 416 25.89 4.11 -0.59
CA LYS A 416 27.26 3.63 -0.33
C LYS A 416 28.09 4.76 0.32
N GLY A 417 28.56 4.52 1.53
CA GLY A 417 29.36 5.47 2.32
C GLY A 417 28.56 6.49 3.12
N GLY A 418 27.23 6.34 3.30
CA GLY A 418 26.43 7.24 4.13
C GLY A 418 25.00 7.44 3.62
N TYR A 419 24.58 8.71 3.48
CA TYR A 419 23.24 9.08 3.03
C TYR A 419 23.28 9.88 1.74
N SER A 420 22.34 9.59 0.84
CA SER A 420 22.14 10.37 -0.39
C SER A 420 21.28 11.62 -0.12
N ARG A 421 21.20 12.52 -1.11
CA ARG A 421 20.24 13.66 -1.07
C ARG A 421 18.81 13.25 -1.41
N ALA A 422 18.58 12.00 -1.85
CA ALA A 422 17.24 11.47 -2.08
C ALA A 422 16.54 11.26 -0.75
N LYS A 423 15.24 11.56 -0.70
CA LYS A 423 14.46 11.51 0.56
C LYS A 423 13.30 10.53 0.46
N ILE A 424 12.95 9.96 1.59
CA ILE A 424 11.65 9.33 1.82
C ILE A 424 10.84 10.33 2.63
N ASN A 425 9.73 10.81 2.05
CA ASN A 425 8.79 11.68 2.74
C ASN A 425 7.54 10.91 3.12
N THR A 426 7.26 10.83 4.41
CA THR A 426 6.16 10.03 4.97
C THR A 426 5.24 10.88 5.84
N PHE A 427 3.95 10.69 5.74
CA PHE A 427 2.99 11.18 6.71
C PHE A 427 2.17 10.01 7.25
N ALA A 428 2.29 9.76 8.55
CA ALA A 428 1.51 8.78 9.27
C ALA A 428 0.39 9.50 10.01
N SER A 429 -0.85 9.27 9.60
CA SER A 429 -2.03 9.96 10.13
C SER A 429 -3.06 8.99 10.70
N ILE A 430 -3.85 9.52 11.61
CA ILE A 430 -5.02 8.88 12.20
C ILE A 430 -6.22 9.83 12.11
N PHE A 431 -7.40 9.31 11.91
CA PHE A 431 -8.63 10.11 11.87
C PHE A 431 -9.90 9.26 12.10
N PRO A 432 -10.99 9.89 12.59
CA PRO A 432 -11.02 11.19 13.25
C PRO A 432 -10.30 11.12 14.63
N SER A 433 -9.63 12.20 15.05
CA SER A 433 -8.89 12.20 16.34
C SER A 433 -9.79 12.20 17.58
N SER A 434 -11.05 12.63 17.43
CA SER A 434 -12.06 12.58 18.51
C SER A 434 -12.55 11.16 18.82
N SER A 435 -12.49 10.26 17.83
CA SER A 435 -12.83 8.84 17.97
C SER A 435 -11.97 8.05 16.97
N PRO A 436 -10.70 7.76 17.32
CA PRO A 436 -9.74 7.21 16.39
C PRO A 436 -10.21 5.87 15.79
N ARG A 437 -10.26 5.83 14.46
CA ARG A 437 -10.72 4.66 13.72
C ARG A 437 -9.80 4.24 12.59
N TYR A 438 -9.24 5.20 11.86
CA TYR A 438 -8.42 4.91 10.68
C TYR A 438 -6.98 5.34 10.87
N VAL A 439 -6.06 4.47 10.48
CA VAL A 439 -4.67 4.83 10.19
C VAL A 439 -4.56 5.01 8.69
N PHE A 440 -4.00 6.14 8.26
CA PHE A 440 -3.70 6.40 6.87
C PHE A 440 -2.27 6.89 6.71
N ILE A 441 -1.46 6.15 5.97
CA ILE A 441 -0.05 6.46 5.72
C ILE A 441 0.14 6.76 4.24
N VAL A 442 0.82 7.86 3.95
CA VAL A 442 1.28 8.23 2.60
C VAL A 442 2.80 8.36 2.62
N MET A 443 3.46 7.72 1.69
CA MET A 443 4.90 7.80 1.47
C MET A 443 5.20 8.18 0.02
N LEU A 444 6.14 9.09 -0.17
CA LEU A 444 6.72 9.44 -1.46
C LEU A 444 8.21 9.10 -1.46
N ASP A 445 8.63 8.32 -2.45
CA ASP A 445 10.01 7.89 -2.65
C ASP A 445 10.73 8.85 -3.60
N SER A 446 11.77 9.51 -3.11
CA SER A 446 12.58 10.47 -3.86
C SER A 446 11.77 11.61 -4.49
N PRO A 447 10.82 12.26 -3.78
CA PRO A 447 10.08 13.38 -4.35
C PRO A 447 11.01 14.54 -4.66
N LYS A 448 10.60 15.37 -5.64
CA LYS A 448 11.22 16.65 -5.99
C LYS A 448 10.31 17.80 -5.61
N THR A 449 10.86 18.99 -5.44
CA THR A 449 10.08 20.22 -5.34
C THR A 449 9.39 20.53 -6.67
N SER A 450 8.25 21.19 -6.62
CA SER A 450 7.51 21.67 -7.79
C SER A 450 7.40 23.19 -7.70
N SER A 451 7.95 23.91 -8.67
CA SER A 451 7.94 25.39 -8.68
C SER A 451 6.58 25.97 -9.01
N SER A 452 5.72 25.21 -9.69
CA SER A 452 4.42 25.67 -10.19
C SER A 452 3.23 25.18 -9.37
N TYR A 453 3.43 24.28 -8.40
CA TYR A 453 2.31 23.77 -7.61
C TYR A 453 1.76 24.86 -6.68
N ILE A 454 0.43 25.01 -6.65
CA ILE A 454 -0.25 25.98 -5.79
C ILE A 454 -0.89 25.25 -4.62
N TYR A 455 -0.39 25.55 -3.41
CA TYR A 455 -0.98 25.08 -2.16
C TYR A 455 -2.10 26.02 -1.72
N ASN A 456 -3.30 25.47 -1.48
CA ASN A 456 -4.37 26.17 -0.79
C ASN A 456 -4.31 25.81 0.70
N TYR A 457 -4.05 26.76 1.56
CA TYR A 457 -3.97 26.51 2.99
C TYR A 457 -5.32 26.08 3.56
N ARG A 458 -5.33 25.05 4.43
CA ARG A 458 -6.52 24.61 5.15
C ARG A 458 -6.60 25.16 6.57
N HIS A 459 -5.54 25.74 7.06
CA HIS A 459 -5.43 26.25 8.42
C HIS A 459 -5.53 27.79 8.51
N LYS A 460 -5.37 28.47 7.39
CA LYS A 460 -5.51 29.94 7.23
C LYS A 460 -5.94 30.26 5.81
N GLU A 461 -6.31 31.51 5.57
CA GLU A 461 -6.56 32.00 4.22
C GLU A 461 -5.26 32.19 3.44
N GLY A 462 -5.34 32.04 2.12
CA GLY A 462 -4.23 32.28 1.21
C GLY A 462 -3.66 31.03 0.55
N THR A 463 -2.69 31.29 -0.32
CA THR A 463 -2.04 30.29 -1.15
C THR A 463 -0.50 30.41 -1.07
N GLN A 464 0.18 29.32 -1.35
CA GLN A 464 1.62 29.26 -1.55
C GLN A 464 1.92 28.70 -2.93
N THR A 465 2.61 29.46 -3.77
CA THR A 465 3.10 28.99 -5.07
C THR A 465 4.48 28.39 -4.91
N GLY A 466 4.67 27.22 -5.48
CA GLY A 466 5.92 26.43 -5.41
C GLY A 466 6.11 25.72 -4.07
N THR A 467 6.80 24.61 -4.11
CA THR A 467 7.17 23.82 -2.94
C THR A 467 8.41 24.45 -2.29
N PRO A 468 8.31 25.07 -1.09
CA PRO A 468 9.45 25.76 -0.46
C PRO A 468 10.58 24.80 -0.10
N TYR A 469 10.22 23.62 0.42
CA TYR A 469 11.18 22.64 0.90
C TYR A 469 10.78 21.21 0.47
N ASN A 470 11.76 20.38 0.12
CA ASN A 470 11.53 18.95 -0.08
C ASN A 470 11.43 18.22 1.26
N THR A 471 10.29 18.39 1.94
CA THR A 471 9.99 17.76 3.23
C THR A 471 8.58 17.15 3.21
N ALA A 472 8.32 16.23 4.14
CA ALA A 472 7.00 15.61 4.27
C ALA A 472 5.87 16.61 4.47
N GLY A 473 6.13 17.72 5.21
CA GLY A 473 5.14 18.78 5.47
C GLY A 473 4.59 19.44 4.21
N TRP A 474 5.39 19.49 3.14
CA TRP A 474 5.04 20.08 1.84
C TRP A 474 4.67 19.05 0.77
N THR A 475 4.88 17.77 1.02
CA THR A 475 4.64 16.71 0.04
C THR A 475 3.62 15.68 0.53
N SER A 476 4.01 14.66 1.29
CA SER A 476 3.12 13.58 1.74
C SER A 476 1.96 14.06 2.62
N VAL A 477 2.12 15.15 3.36
CA VAL A 477 1.05 15.78 4.16
C VAL A 477 -0.04 16.36 3.25
N GLU A 478 0.36 17.11 2.22
CA GLU A 478 -0.60 17.67 1.23
C GLU A 478 -1.36 16.56 0.52
N VAL A 479 -0.65 15.52 0.08
CA VAL A 479 -1.25 14.37 -0.60
C VAL A 479 -2.26 13.66 0.30
N ALA A 480 -1.89 13.40 1.56
CA ALA A 480 -2.78 12.73 2.51
C ALA A 480 -4.05 13.57 2.78
N GLY A 481 -3.89 14.89 2.98
CA GLY A 481 -5.03 15.79 3.17
C GLY A 481 -5.99 15.79 2.00
N LYS A 482 -5.47 15.80 0.76
CA LYS A 482 -6.28 15.73 -0.48
C LYS A 482 -6.99 14.40 -0.64
N ILE A 483 -6.33 13.30 -0.28
CA ILE A 483 -6.94 11.97 -0.36
C ILE A 483 -8.04 11.84 0.69
N ILE A 484 -7.77 12.19 1.96
CA ILE A 484 -8.75 12.08 3.04
C ILE A 484 -10.00 12.92 2.75
N ASP A 485 -9.84 14.11 2.19
CA ASP A 485 -10.95 14.97 1.78
C ASP A 485 -11.88 14.27 0.77
N LYS A 486 -11.32 13.46 -0.14
CA LYS A 486 -12.08 12.72 -1.16
C LYS A 486 -12.70 11.42 -0.67
N ILE A 487 -11.98 10.67 0.16
CA ILE A 487 -12.48 9.36 0.65
C ILE A 487 -13.34 9.49 1.90
N GLY A 488 -13.22 10.60 2.62
CA GLY A 488 -13.93 10.84 3.88
C GLY A 488 -15.44 10.67 3.79
N PRO A 489 -16.15 11.20 2.77
CA PRO A 489 -17.59 10.98 2.61
C PRO A 489 -17.96 9.50 2.48
N ILE A 490 -17.17 8.71 1.73
CA ILE A 490 -17.41 7.27 1.57
C ILE A 490 -17.18 6.54 2.88
N LEU A 491 -16.13 6.90 3.62
CA LEU A 491 -15.85 6.30 4.93
C LEU A 491 -16.94 6.62 5.94
N ALA A 492 -17.45 7.84 5.95
CA ALA A 492 -18.52 8.27 6.84
C ALA A 492 -19.82 7.49 6.56
N THR A 493 -20.21 7.33 5.30
CA THR A 493 -21.44 6.62 4.95
C THR A 493 -21.33 5.11 5.10
N LYS A 494 -20.24 4.49 4.64
CA LYS A 494 -20.13 3.01 4.64
C LYS A 494 -19.68 2.40 5.97
N TYR A 495 -18.92 3.12 6.77
CA TYR A 495 -18.21 2.53 7.92
C TYR A 495 -18.55 3.15 9.27
N LEU A 496 -19.30 4.27 9.31
CA LEU A 496 -19.74 4.90 10.55
C LEU A 496 -21.19 4.56 10.92
N GLU A 497 -22.02 4.15 9.97
CA GLU A 497 -23.45 3.87 10.16
C GLU A 497 -23.79 2.51 10.80
N VAL A 498 -22.79 1.67 11.09
CA VAL A 498 -23.03 0.40 11.78
C VAL A 498 -22.82 0.62 13.28
N LYS A 499 -23.82 1.17 13.93
CA LYS A 499 -24.03 1.06 15.39
C LYS A 499 -25.29 0.27 15.66
#